data_c45f85822bc4a1fc53b7f82b3df3e769
#
_entry.id   c45f85822bc4a1fc53b7f82b3df3e769
#
_cell.length_a   1.000
_cell.length_b   1.000
_cell.length_c   1.000
_cell.angle_alpha   90.00
_cell.angle_beta   90.00
_cell.angle_gamma   90.00
#
_symmetry.space_group_name_H-M   'P 1'
#
loop_
_entity.id
_entity.type
_entity.pdbx_description
1 polymer ?
#
loop_
_entity_poly.entity_id
_entity_poly.type
_entity_poly.pdbx_seq_one_letter_code
_entity_poly.pdbx_strand_id
1 'polypeptide(L)'
;MHLLSQILTPERTVCHAHGPSKKRLFETIAELVCANEPLLHYDDILNHLITREKLGSTGLGQGIAIPHCRVGNCTQPLGALLSLETPIPFDAPDDQPVDLLFVLLVPK
;
A
#
# COMPACT_ATOMS: atom_id res chain seq x y z
N MET A 1 -14.92 -9.53 -12.53
CA MET A 1 -14.94 -8.21 -11.91
C MET A 1 -13.97 -7.28 -12.62
N HIS A 2 -14.53 -6.40 -13.42
CA HIS A 2 -13.71 -5.57 -14.31
C HIS A 2 -12.88 -4.52 -13.57
N LEU A 3 -13.44 -3.89 -12.54
CA LEU A 3 -12.78 -2.81 -11.85
C LEU A 3 -11.49 -3.26 -11.15
N LEU A 4 -11.56 -4.35 -10.40
CA LEU A 4 -10.38 -4.86 -9.71
C LEU A 4 -9.30 -5.34 -10.68
N SER A 5 -9.69 -5.96 -11.80
CA SER A 5 -8.71 -6.41 -12.78
C SER A 5 -8.02 -5.26 -13.50
N GLN A 6 -8.62 -4.07 -13.50
CA GLN A 6 -7.99 -2.87 -14.04
C GLN A 6 -7.02 -2.22 -13.05
N ILE A 7 -7.26 -2.41 -11.76
CA ILE A 7 -6.48 -1.78 -10.69
C ILE A 7 -5.32 -2.66 -10.26
N LEU A 8 -5.57 -3.97 -10.11
CA LEU A 8 -4.57 -4.94 -9.66
C LEU A 8 -3.96 -5.67 -10.84
N THR A 9 -2.65 -5.93 -10.75
CA THR A 9 -1.93 -6.76 -11.73
C THR A 9 -1.09 -7.79 -10.97
N PRO A 10 -0.71 -8.91 -11.62
CA PRO A 10 0.18 -9.88 -10.98
C PRO A 10 1.49 -9.26 -10.51
N GLU A 11 2.02 -8.29 -11.25
CA GLU A 11 3.27 -7.61 -10.89
C GLU A 11 3.17 -6.82 -9.60
N ARG A 12 1.95 -6.42 -9.22
CA ARG A 12 1.71 -5.69 -7.98
C ARG A 12 0.98 -6.53 -6.93
N THR A 13 1.05 -7.85 -7.07
CA THR A 13 0.51 -8.79 -6.09
C THR A 13 1.66 -9.61 -5.53
N VAL A 14 1.94 -9.47 -4.23
CA VAL A 14 3.09 -10.10 -3.58
C VAL A 14 2.63 -10.92 -2.40
N CYS A 15 3.08 -12.18 -2.36
CA CYS A 15 2.82 -13.09 -1.24
C CYS A 15 4.04 -13.19 -0.34
N HIS A 16 3.80 -13.26 0.97
CA HIS A 16 4.85 -13.46 1.98
C HIS A 16 5.95 -12.39 1.91
N ALA A 17 5.55 -11.15 1.72
CA ALA A 17 6.50 -10.04 1.69
C ALA A 17 7.14 -9.84 3.06
N HIS A 18 8.41 -9.42 3.05
CA HIS A 18 9.13 -9.10 4.27
C HIS A 18 8.95 -7.62 4.61
N GLY A 19 8.56 -7.33 5.83
CA GLY A 19 8.42 -5.96 6.31
C GLY A 19 8.58 -5.94 7.82
N PRO A 20 9.81 -5.74 8.31
CA PRO A 20 10.04 -5.78 9.76
C PRO A 20 9.42 -4.61 10.50
N SER A 21 9.04 -3.56 9.78
CA SER A 21 8.40 -2.39 10.36
C SER A 21 7.47 -1.74 9.35
N LYS A 22 6.59 -0.90 9.85
CA LYS A 22 5.66 -0.14 9.01
C LYS A 22 6.41 0.73 8.00
N LYS A 23 7.50 1.37 8.44
CA LYS A 23 8.31 2.21 7.57
C LYS A 23 8.92 1.41 6.41
N ARG A 24 9.55 0.27 6.73
CA ARG A 24 10.15 -0.58 5.70
C ARG A 24 9.10 -1.12 4.74
N LEU A 25 7.93 -1.44 5.27
CA LEU A 25 6.83 -1.90 4.44
C LEU A 25 6.40 -0.82 3.44
N PHE A 26 6.29 0.44 3.87
CA PHE A 26 5.92 1.52 2.98
C PHE A 26 6.99 1.75 1.90
N GLU A 27 8.27 1.59 2.24
CA GLU A 27 9.34 1.66 1.24
C GLU A 27 9.16 0.56 0.18
N THR A 28 8.87 -0.66 0.62
CA THR A 28 8.63 -1.78 -0.29
C THR A 28 7.40 -1.51 -1.18
N ILE A 29 6.33 -0.97 -0.61
CA ILE A 29 5.14 -0.61 -1.37
C ILE A 29 5.47 0.43 -2.44
N ALA A 30 6.21 1.48 -2.08
CA ALA A 30 6.58 2.53 -3.02
C ALA A 30 7.41 1.98 -4.18
N GLU A 31 8.36 1.08 -3.90
CA GLU A 31 9.12 0.42 -4.95
C GLU A 31 8.20 -0.39 -5.88
N LEU A 32 7.27 -1.13 -5.29
CA LEU A 32 6.39 -2.01 -6.02
C LEU A 32 5.48 -1.24 -6.98
N VAL A 33 4.86 -0.17 -6.52
CA VAL A 33 3.91 0.58 -7.36
C VAL A 33 4.61 1.43 -8.40
N CYS A 34 5.87 1.82 -8.17
CA CYS A 34 6.62 2.63 -9.14
C CYS A 34 7.35 1.80 -10.20
N ALA A 35 7.48 0.49 -10.01
CA ALA A 35 8.36 -0.35 -10.83
C ALA A 35 8.03 -0.30 -12.31
N ASN A 36 6.75 -0.25 -12.69
CA ASN A 36 6.33 -0.23 -14.09
C ASN A 36 5.50 1.00 -14.43
N GLU A 37 5.69 2.09 -13.66
CA GLU A 37 4.91 3.31 -13.82
C GLU A 37 5.86 4.50 -13.97
N PRO A 38 6.26 4.83 -15.20
CA PRO A 38 7.30 5.85 -15.42
C PRO A 38 6.90 7.25 -14.96
N LEU A 39 5.63 7.54 -14.80
CA LEU A 39 5.17 8.85 -14.31
C LEU A 39 5.20 8.95 -12.79
N LEU A 40 5.32 7.84 -12.07
CA LEU A 40 5.38 7.83 -10.62
C LEU A 40 6.83 7.85 -10.14
N HIS A 41 7.07 8.61 -9.07
CA HIS A 41 8.40 8.73 -8.47
C HIS A 41 8.39 8.17 -7.06
N TYR A 42 9.38 7.35 -6.76
CA TYR A 42 9.48 6.63 -5.48
C TYR A 42 9.35 7.57 -4.27
N ASP A 43 10.14 8.64 -4.22
CA ASP A 43 10.14 9.53 -3.08
C ASP A 43 8.79 10.21 -2.89
N ASP A 44 8.14 10.58 -3.98
CA ASP A 44 6.83 11.22 -3.96
C ASP A 44 5.77 10.28 -3.41
N ILE A 45 5.74 9.04 -3.90
CA ILE A 45 4.78 8.03 -3.44
C ILE A 45 5.00 7.71 -1.97
N LEU A 46 6.26 7.50 -1.58
CA LEU A 46 6.59 7.19 -0.19
C LEU A 46 6.14 8.31 0.75
N ASN A 47 6.40 9.57 0.38
CA ASN A 47 6.00 10.70 1.17
C ASN A 47 4.48 10.82 1.30
N HIS A 48 3.75 10.59 0.22
CA HIS A 48 2.29 10.62 0.26
C HIS A 48 1.72 9.53 1.17
N LEU A 49 2.24 8.32 1.07
CA LEU A 49 1.78 7.21 1.91
C LEU A 49 2.06 7.46 3.39
N ILE A 50 3.26 7.92 3.71
CA ILE A 50 3.65 8.20 5.09
C ILE A 50 2.82 9.36 5.67
N THR A 51 2.64 10.43 4.90
CA THR A 51 1.85 11.58 5.34
C THR A 51 0.42 11.18 5.63
N ARG A 52 -0.18 10.35 4.75
CA ARG A 52 -1.54 9.86 4.98
C ARG A 52 -1.62 9.02 6.25
N GLU A 53 -0.65 8.16 6.48
CA GLU A 53 -0.66 7.28 7.65
C GLU A 53 -0.48 8.07 8.96
N LYS A 54 0.24 9.18 8.93
CA LYS A 54 0.41 10.04 10.09
C LYS A 54 -0.88 10.73 10.52
N LEU A 55 -1.82 10.91 9.59
CA LEU A 55 -3.13 11.49 9.90
C LEU A 55 -4.01 10.51 10.69
N GLY A 56 -3.76 9.24 10.54
CA GLY A 56 -4.51 8.19 11.21
C GLY A 56 -4.25 6.87 10.52
N SER A 57 -4.21 5.79 11.29
CA SER A 57 -3.89 4.48 10.75
C SER A 57 -4.88 4.05 9.67
N THR A 58 -4.38 3.44 8.61
CA THR A 58 -5.19 2.81 7.58
C THR A 58 -5.51 1.35 7.89
N GLY A 59 -5.12 0.87 9.07
CA GLY A 59 -5.53 -0.44 9.56
C GLY A 59 -7.03 -0.50 9.79
N LEU A 60 -7.66 -1.58 9.35
CA LEU A 60 -9.11 -1.76 9.46
C LEU A 60 -9.50 -2.69 10.60
N GLY A 61 -8.56 -3.45 11.12
CA GLY A 61 -8.81 -4.54 12.04
C GLY A 61 -8.76 -5.89 11.34
N GLN A 62 -8.74 -6.95 12.12
CA GLN A 62 -8.72 -8.34 11.63
C GLN A 62 -7.54 -8.62 10.69
N GLY A 63 -6.41 -7.94 10.92
CA GLY A 63 -5.18 -8.18 10.16
C GLY A 63 -5.12 -7.47 8.83
N ILE A 64 -6.04 -6.56 8.51
CA ILE A 64 -6.14 -5.91 7.20
C ILE A 64 -5.85 -4.42 7.31
N ALA A 65 -5.09 -3.89 6.33
CA ALA A 65 -4.88 -2.46 6.21
C ALA A 65 -5.07 -2.04 4.74
N ILE A 66 -5.49 -0.78 4.56
CA ILE A 66 -5.67 -0.21 3.22
C ILE A 66 -4.90 1.12 3.13
N PRO A 67 -3.57 1.07 2.98
CA PRO A 67 -2.80 2.28 2.72
C PRO A 67 -3.27 2.90 1.40
N HIS A 68 -3.60 4.17 1.42
CA HIS A 68 -4.11 4.84 0.23
C HIS A 68 -3.76 6.32 0.25
N CYS A 69 -3.62 6.90 -0.95
CA CYS A 69 -3.36 8.33 -1.06
C CYS A 69 -3.72 8.82 -2.46
N ARG A 70 -3.82 10.13 -2.60
CA ARG A 70 -4.03 10.80 -3.88
C ARG A 70 -2.70 11.27 -4.42
N VAL A 71 -2.48 11.04 -5.71
CA VAL A 71 -1.19 11.33 -6.35
C VAL A 71 -1.40 12.09 -7.64
N GLY A 72 -0.70 13.23 -7.80
CA GLY A 72 -0.88 14.10 -8.96
C GLY A 72 -0.50 13.49 -10.29
N ASN A 73 0.50 12.61 -10.30
CA ASN A 73 0.99 11.97 -11.53
C ASN A 73 0.30 10.63 -11.81
N CYS A 74 -0.72 10.31 -11.06
CA CYS A 74 -1.50 9.09 -11.25
C CYS A 74 -2.67 9.43 -12.18
N THR A 75 -2.77 8.75 -13.32
CA THR A 75 -3.80 9.06 -14.32
C THR A 75 -5.05 8.21 -14.15
N GLN A 76 -4.93 7.08 -13.45
CA GLN A 76 -6.04 6.18 -13.15
C GLN A 76 -5.75 5.47 -11.84
N PRO A 77 -6.79 4.92 -11.18
CA PRO A 77 -6.55 4.19 -9.94
C PRO A 77 -5.60 3.02 -10.15
N LEU A 78 -4.72 2.81 -9.16
CA LEU A 78 -3.70 1.79 -9.22
C LEU A 78 -3.63 1.11 -7.86
N GLY A 79 -3.69 -0.21 -7.84
CA GLY A 79 -3.70 -0.97 -6.61
C GLY A 79 -2.57 -1.97 -6.53
N ALA A 80 -2.23 -2.35 -5.29
CA ALA A 80 -1.29 -3.42 -5.01
C ALA A 80 -1.83 -4.25 -3.85
N LEU A 81 -1.55 -5.54 -3.88
CA LEU A 81 -1.99 -6.47 -2.84
C LEU A 81 -0.78 -7.18 -2.28
N LEU A 82 -0.61 -7.12 -0.97
CA LEU A 82 0.52 -7.77 -0.31
C LEU A 82 0.03 -8.58 0.88
N SER A 83 0.50 -9.84 0.98
CA SER A 83 0.45 -10.56 2.24
C SER A 83 1.84 -10.52 2.87
N LEU A 84 1.90 -10.49 4.21
CA LEU A 84 3.16 -10.43 4.93
C LEU A 84 3.49 -11.79 5.52
N GLU A 85 4.76 -12.17 5.50
CA GLU A 85 5.23 -13.40 6.12
C GLU A 85 5.02 -13.34 7.63
N THR A 86 5.28 -12.18 8.23
CA THR A 86 5.10 -11.96 9.66
C THR A 86 4.19 -10.74 9.85
N PRO A 87 3.09 -10.87 10.61
CA PRO A 87 2.25 -9.72 10.90
C PRO A 87 3.01 -8.63 11.64
N ILE A 88 2.69 -7.36 11.36
CA ILE A 88 3.35 -6.22 11.99
C ILE A 88 2.33 -5.31 12.68
N PRO A 89 2.74 -4.61 13.75
CA PRO A 89 1.88 -3.61 14.38
C PRO A 89 1.57 -2.49 13.40
N PHE A 90 0.31 -2.07 13.36
CA PHE A 90 -0.14 -1.06 12.40
C PHE A 90 -1.02 0.02 13.06
N ASP A 91 -1.12 -0.01 14.40
CA ASP A 91 -2.01 0.88 15.16
C ASP A 91 -3.46 0.78 14.69
N ALA A 92 -3.88 -0.43 14.35
CA ALA A 92 -5.25 -0.70 13.92
C ALA A 92 -6.22 -0.52 15.10
N PRO A 93 -7.51 -0.27 14.82
CA PRO A 93 -8.48 -0.03 15.90
C PRO A 93 -8.62 -1.17 16.91
N ASP A 94 -8.36 -2.41 16.49
CA ASP A 94 -8.48 -3.58 17.37
C ASP A 94 -7.13 -4.00 17.98
N ASP A 95 -6.08 -3.19 17.80
CA ASP A 95 -4.72 -3.46 18.25
C ASP A 95 -4.13 -4.76 17.74
N GLN A 96 -4.72 -5.38 16.72
CA GLN A 96 -4.19 -6.59 16.12
C GLN A 96 -3.15 -6.26 15.05
N PRO A 97 -2.11 -7.07 14.91
CA PRO A 97 -1.14 -6.86 13.85
C PRO A 97 -1.74 -7.12 12.46
N VAL A 98 -1.10 -6.54 11.44
CA VAL A 98 -1.58 -6.61 10.06
C VAL A 98 -0.68 -7.54 9.26
N ASP A 99 -1.29 -8.40 8.45
CA ASP A 99 -0.58 -9.29 7.53
C ASP A 99 -1.14 -9.25 6.11
N LEU A 100 -2.18 -8.45 5.85
CA LEU A 100 -2.75 -8.31 4.52
C LEU A 100 -2.98 -6.83 4.22
N LEU A 101 -2.42 -6.35 3.11
CA LEU A 101 -2.54 -4.96 2.71
C LEU A 101 -3.09 -4.84 1.30
N PHE A 102 -4.09 -3.98 1.15
CA PHE A 102 -4.57 -3.53 -0.15
C PHE A 102 -4.18 -2.06 -0.29
N VAL A 103 -3.24 -1.79 -1.19
CA VAL A 103 -2.74 -0.43 -1.42
C VAL A 103 -3.53 0.18 -2.58
N LEU A 104 -3.92 1.45 -2.44
CA LEU A 104 -4.68 2.15 -3.47
C LEU A 104 -4.12 3.55 -3.68
N LEU A 105 -3.69 3.84 -4.90
CA LEU A 105 -3.32 5.18 -5.35
C LEU A 105 -4.41 5.68 -6.28
N VAL A 106 -4.88 6.89 -6.05
CA VAL A 106 -5.92 7.48 -6.90
C VAL A 106 -5.47 8.84 -7.43
N PRO A 107 -5.96 9.25 -8.61
CA PRO A 107 -5.67 10.59 -9.14
C PRO A 107 -6.19 11.69 -8.21
N LYS A 108 -5.47 12.79 -8.19
CA LYS A 108 -5.92 13.99 -7.50
C LYS A 108 -7.11 14.60 -8.17
#